data_e1015e76655b0cdddb9708b40fef7bf0
#
_entry.id   e1015e76655b0cdddb9708b40fef7bf0
#
_cell.length_a   1.000
_cell.length_b   1.000
_cell.length_c   1.000
_cell.angle_alpha   90.00
_cell.angle_beta   90.00
_cell.angle_gamma   90.00
#
_symmetry.space_group_name_H-M   'P 1'
#
loop_
_entity.id
_entity.type
_entity.pdbx_description
1 polymer ?
#
loop_
_entity_poly.entity_id
_entity_poly.type
_entity_poly.pdbx_seq_one_letter_code
_entity_poly.pdbx_strand_id
1 'polypeptide(L)'
;MKEEKIIKRSPKKIIWNALFGLTSALLLLLALYYFHSHLGKGSRFHTISLLLMLVLITYAGVGVYLTYRLLSSDKEYLKCTVEGFYYKPNPKKASHFYAWADVEEFSFSRIRGKYRDSYRIEVYFKNKDNARSQSLLALLKRRCCPFHQPADLIIPIFLLDVDFPERVYEAMKYYEREWRIEQNRQARK
;
A
#
# COMPACT_ATOMS: atom_id res chain seq x y z
N MET A 1 -5.24 -23.50 20.95
CA MET A 1 -4.67 -22.21 20.47
C MET A 1 -5.13 -22.05 19.01
N LYS A 2 -5.89 -20.99 18.70
CA LYS A 2 -6.26 -20.71 17.29
C LYS A 2 -5.03 -20.14 16.61
N GLU A 3 -4.67 -20.72 15.46
CA GLU A 3 -3.49 -20.28 14.69
C GLU A 3 -3.65 -18.84 14.21
N GLU A 4 -2.63 -18.02 14.45
CA GLU A 4 -2.56 -16.66 13.94
C GLU A 4 -2.29 -16.69 12.44
N LYS A 5 -3.01 -15.90 11.66
CA LYS A 5 -2.76 -15.80 10.21
C LYS A 5 -1.88 -14.62 9.90
N ILE A 6 -0.66 -14.91 9.45
CA ILE A 6 0.31 -13.90 9.03
C ILE A 6 0.29 -13.79 7.50
N ILE A 7 0.04 -12.58 7.01
CA ILE A 7 0.07 -12.25 5.59
C ILE A 7 1.32 -11.46 5.31
N LYS A 8 2.17 -12.01 4.43
CA LYS A 8 3.51 -11.48 4.12
C LYS A 8 3.49 -10.66 2.84
N ARG A 9 4.49 -9.79 2.69
CA ARG A 9 4.78 -9.13 1.41
C ARG A 9 5.43 -10.11 0.44
N SER A 10 5.04 -10.01 -0.83
CA SER A 10 5.64 -10.81 -1.89
C SER A 10 6.93 -10.16 -2.39
N PRO A 11 8.12 -10.77 -2.16
CA PRO A 11 9.36 -10.26 -2.71
C PRO A 11 9.35 -10.28 -4.25
N LYS A 12 8.72 -11.27 -4.86
CA LYS A 12 8.58 -11.37 -6.31
C LYS A 12 7.86 -10.15 -6.89
N LYS A 13 6.70 -9.78 -6.32
CA LYS A 13 5.91 -8.61 -6.78
C LYS A 13 6.68 -7.30 -6.60
N ILE A 14 7.45 -7.16 -5.50
CA ILE A 14 8.29 -5.99 -5.24
C ILE A 14 9.38 -5.88 -6.31
N ILE A 15 10.09 -6.99 -6.59
CA ILE A 15 11.16 -7.03 -7.60
C ILE A 15 10.60 -6.73 -8.99
N TRP A 16 9.48 -7.35 -9.40
CA TRP A 16 8.88 -7.10 -10.70
C TRP A 16 8.46 -5.64 -10.90
N ASN A 17 7.85 -5.03 -9.88
CA ASN A 17 7.48 -3.61 -9.95
C ASN A 17 8.72 -2.71 -10.06
N ALA A 18 9.79 -3.05 -9.35
CA ALA A 18 11.06 -2.31 -9.43
C ALA A 18 11.72 -2.46 -10.80
N LEU A 19 11.79 -3.67 -11.34
CA LEU A 19 12.34 -3.94 -12.68
C LEU A 19 11.55 -3.16 -13.74
N PHE A 20 10.23 -3.20 -13.69
CA PHE A 20 9.40 -2.44 -14.63
C PHE A 20 9.64 -0.93 -14.53
N GLY A 21 9.76 -0.38 -13.31
CA GLY A 21 10.08 1.04 -13.12
C GLY A 21 11.46 1.41 -13.63
N LEU A 22 12.47 0.57 -13.38
CA LEU A 22 13.85 0.78 -13.85
C LEU A 22 13.97 0.70 -15.38
N THR A 23 13.33 -0.29 -16.00
CA THR A 23 13.35 -0.41 -17.47
C THR A 23 12.67 0.78 -18.14
N SER A 24 11.55 1.25 -17.59
CA SER A 24 10.85 2.44 -18.09
C SER A 24 11.72 3.70 -17.95
N ALA A 25 12.40 3.88 -16.82
CA ALA A 25 13.31 5.00 -16.61
C ALA A 25 14.51 4.95 -17.56
N LEU A 26 15.08 3.75 -17.80
CA LEU A 26 16.19 3.56 -18.74
C LEU A 26 15.79 3.91 -20.17
N LEU A 27 14.63 3.45 -20.63
CA LEU A 27 14.12 3.78 -21.98
C LEU A 27 13.92 5.28 -22.16
N LEU A 28 13.37 5.96 -21.15
CA LEU A 28 13.22 7.41 -21.17
C LEU A 28 14.58 8.13 -21.19
N LEU A 29 15.55 7.66 -20.41
CA LEU A 29 16.91 8.22 -20.43
C LEU A 29 17.57 8.06 -21.79
N LEU A 30 17.45 6.90 -22.43
CA LEU A 30 17.97 6.65 -23.78
C LEU A 30 17.30 7.57 -24.80
N ALA A 31 16.00 7.73 -24.75
CA ALA A 31 15.27 8.64 -25.62
C ALA A 31 15.73 10.09 -25.43
N LEU A 32 15.83 10.57 -24.18
CA LEU A 32 16.32 11.91 -23.88
C LEU A 32 17.78 12.12 -24.32
N TYR A 33 18.63 11.11 -24.13
CA TYR A 33 20.02 11.16 -24.59
C TYR A 33 20.09 11.27 -26.15
N TYR A 34 19.28 10.50 -26.85
CA TYR A 34 19.18 10.58 -28.30
C TYR A 34 18.76 11.97 -28.75
N PHE A 35 17.69 12.53 -28.18
CA PHE A 35 17.26 13.89 -28.48
C PHE A 35 18.33 14.92 -28.13
N HIS A 36 18.98 14.79 -26.98
CA HIS A 36 20.04 15.68 -26.55
C HIS A 36 21.21 15.72 -27.52
N SER A 37 21.63 14.56 -28.06
CA SER A 37 22.73 14.46 -29.00
C SER A 37 22.44 15.07 -30.38
N HIS A 38 21.15 15.18 -30.75
CA HIS A 38 20.69 15.75 -32.00
C HIS A 38 20.29 17.23 -31.93
N LEU A 39 20.19 17.77 -30.73
CA LEU A 39 19.89 19.19 -30.47
C LEU A 39 21.18 20.02 -30.62
N GLY A 40 21.09 21.14 -31.35
CA GLY A 40 22.22 22.09 -31.48
C GLY A 40 22.65 22.62 -30.11
N LYS A 41 23.99 22.69 -29.89
CA LYS A 41 24.57 23.26 -28.69
C LYS A 41 24.12 24.73 -28.55
N GLY A 42 23.59 25.07 -27.35
CA GLY A 42 23.10 26.41 -27.03
C GLY A 42 21.60 26.61 -27.14
N SER A 43 20.83 25.61 -27.54
CA SER A 43 19.38 25.70 -27.55
C SER A 43 18.84 25.57 -26.08
N ARG A 44 17.75 26.29 -25.76
CA ARG A 44 17.06 26.15 -24.46
C ARG A 44 16.61 24.71 -24.19
N PHE A 45 16.30 23.97 -25.22
CA PHE A 45 15.92 22.54 -25.14
C PHE A 45 17.09 21.66 -24.67
N HIS A 46 18.34 22.01 -24.96
CA HIS A 46 19.51 21.30 -24.45
C HIS A 46 19.61 21.34 -22.94
N THR A 47 19.39 22.51 -22.32
CA THR A 47 19.38 22.67 -20.86
C THR A 47 18.20 21.91 -20.22
N ILE A 48 17.02 21.99 -20.83
CA ILE A 48 15.83 21.28 -20.33
C ILE A 48 16.05 19.77 -20.39
N SER A 49 16.64 19.22 -21.45
CA SER A 49 16.90 17.77 -21.56
C SER A 49 17.87 17.27 -20.49
N LEU A 50 18.91 18.06 -20.17
CA LEU A 50 19.85 17.75 -19.08
C LEU A 50 19.15 17.72 -17.71
N LEU A 51 18.29 18.69 -17.43
CA LEU A 51 17.52 18.73 -16.19
C LEU A 51 16.59 17.53 -16.07
N LEU A 52 15.90 17.14 -17.17
CA LEU A 52 15.03 15.97 -17.19
C LEU A 52 15.81 14.66 -16.97
N MET A 53 17.01 14.53 -17.57
CA MET A 53 17.88 13.37 -17.31
C MET A 53 18.28 13.30 -15.83
N LEU A 54 18.64 14.41 -15.20
CA LEU A 54 18.99 14.46 -13.79
C LEU A 54 17.82 14.03 -12.90
N VAL A 55 16.62 14.53 -13.20
CA VAL A 55 15.40 14.14 -12.48
C VAL A 55 15.13 12.62 -12.62
N LEU A 56 15.27 12.06 -13.83
CA LEU A 56 15.06 10.62 -14.05
C LEU A 56 16.09 9.76 -13.32
N ILE A 57 17.35 10.16 -13.30
CA ILE A 57 18.43 9.44 -12.59
C ILE A 57 18.12 9.47 -11.08
N THR A 58 17.73 10.62 -10.55
CA THR A 58 17.35 10.75 -9.14
C THR A 58 16.14 9.87 -8.80
N TYR A 59 15.11 9.88 -9.64
CA TYR A 59 13.93 9.04 -9.50
C TYR A 59 14.28 7.54 -9.51
N ALA A 60 15.13 7.10 -10.44
CA ALA A 60 15.61 5.72 -10.51
C ALA A 60 16.38 5.33 -9.24
N GLY A 61 17.28 6.20 -8.75
CA GLY A 61 18.03 5.98 -7.51
C GLY A 61 17.13 5.83 -6.28
N VAL A 62 16.13 6.71 -6.15
CA VAL A 62 15.14 6.61 -5.08
C VAL A 62 14.33 5.31 -5.20
N GLY A 63 13.94 4.91 -6.42
CA GLY A 63 13.23 3.66 -6.68
C GLY A 63 14.03 2.43 -6.24
N VAL A 64 15.33 2.37 -6.57
CA VAL A 64 16.24 1.29 -6.12
C VAL A 64 16.36 1.27 -4.61
N TYR A 65 16.59 2.43 -3.99
CA TYR A 65 16.68 2.54 -2.52
C TYR A 65 15.40 2.05 -1.82
N LEU A 66 14.23 2.48 -2.30
CA LEU A 66 12.96 2.04 -1.72
C LEU A 66 12.73 0.54 -1.88
N THR A 67 13.10 -0.02 -3.04
CA THR A 67 13.01 -1.46 -3.30
C THR A 67 13.92 -2.25 -2.37
N TYR A 68 15.18 -1.85 -2.25
CA TYR A 68 16.13 -2.45 -1.31
C TYR A 68 15.59 -2.39 0.11
N ARG A 69 15.07 -1.25 0.53
CA ARG A 69 14.46 -1.06 1.84
C ARG A 69 13.27 -1.98 2.10
N LEU A 70 12.40 -2.19 1.08
CA LEU A 70 11.26 -3.09 1.18
C LEU A 70 11.68 -4.57 1.26
N LEU A 71 12.71 -4.97 0.53
CA LEU A 71 13.23 -6.34 0.53
C LEU A 71 14.00 -6.69 1.81
N SER A 72 14.76 -5.71 2.35
CA SER A 72 15.55 -5.89 3.57
C SER A 72 14.73 -5.80 4.85
N SER A 73 13.47 -5.43 4.76
CA SER A 73 12.61 -5.25 5.91
C SER A 73 11.83 -6.52 6.25
N ASP A 74 11.33 -6.56 7.48
CA ASP A 74 10.42 -7.58 7.98
C ASP A 74 9.25 -7.78 7.00
N LYS A 75 9.02 -9.04 6.63
CA LYS A 75 8.03 -9.43 5.62
C LYS A 75 6.59 -9.37 6.13
N GLU A 76 6.40 -9.29 7.43
CA GLU A 76 5.06 -9.20 8.03
C GLU A 76 4.40 -7.88 7.64
N TYR A 77 3.19 -7.98 7.12
CA TYR A 77 2.41 -6.84 6.67
C TYR A 77 1.07 -6.71 7.38
N LEU A 78 0.37 -7.83 7.48
CA LEU A 78 -0.90 -7.95 8.16
C LEU A 78 -0.92 -9.26 8.93
N LYS A 79 -1.23 -9.19 10.23
CA LYS A 79 -1.38 -10.34 11.12
C LYS A 79 -2.76 -10.28 11.75
N CYS A 80 -3.59 -11.27 11.48
CA CYS A 80 -4.93 -11.38 12.07
C CYS A 80 -4.91 -12.32 13.28
N THR A 81 -5.52 -11.86 14.36
CA THR A 81 -5.70 -12.59 15.61
C THR A 81 -7.18 -12.57 16.00
N VAL A 82 -7.56 -13.33 17.01
CA VAL A 82 -8.95 -13.34 17.52
C VAL A 82 -9.34 -11.98 18.13
N GLU A 83 -8.40 -11.24 18.70
CA GLU A 83 -8.68 -9.96 19.38
C GLU A 83 -8.71 -8.76 18.43
N GLY A 84 -8.01 -8.86 17.28
CA GLY A 84 -7.86 -7.77 16.33
C GLY A 84 -6.87 -8.10 15.24
N PHE A 85 -6.36 -7.07 14.58
CA PHE A 85 -5.32 -7.23 13.57
C PHE A 85 -4.17 -6.25 13.77
N TYR A 86 -2.98 -6.71 13.42
CA TYR A 86 -1.77 -5.89 13.37
C TYR A 86 -1.51 -5.49 11.92
N TYR A 87 -1.32 -4.21 11.68
CA TYR A 87 -1.01 -3.68 10.36
C TYR A 87 0.31 -2.91 10.38
N LYS A 88 1.21 -3.26 9.46
CA LYS A 88 2.56 -2.69 9.34
C LYS A 88 2.76 -2.07 7.96
N PRO A 89 2.24 -0.85 7.70
CA PRO A 89 2.39 -0.18 6.41
C PRO A 89 3.84 0.16 6.10
N ASN A 90 4.59 0.54 7.12
CA ASN A 90 6.01 0.87 7.01
C ASN A 90 6.86 -0.21 7.70
N PRO A 91 7.76 -0.88 6.96
CA PRO A 91 8.59 -1.94 7.50
C PRO A 91 9.52 -1.52 8.64
N LYS A 92 9.86 -0.22 8.74
CA LYS A 92 10.73 0.33 9.81
C LYS A 92 9.98 0.75 11.08
N LYS A 93 8.65 0.88 11.01
CA LYS A 93 7.83 1.25 12.16
C LYS A 93 7.28 -0.01 12.84
N ALA A 94 6.95 0.10 14.11
CA ALA A 94 6.20 -0.92 14.81
C ALA A 94 4.85 -1.18 14.11
N SER A 95 4.35 -2.39 14.22
CA SER A 95 3.00 -2.72 13.78
C SER A 95 1.98 -2.01 14.67
N HIS A 96 0.93 -1.49 14.08
CA HIS A 96 -0.19 -0.92 14.82
C HIS A 96 -1.23 -2.01 15.04
N PHE A 97 -1.69 -2.15 16.27
CA PHE A 97 -2.79 -3.04 16.63
C PHE A 97 -4.12 -2.30 16.52
N TYR A 98 -5.10 -2.96 15.94
CA TYR A 98 -6.48 -2.51 15.82
C TYR A 98 -7.39 -3.61 16.37
N ALA A 99 -8.13 -3.32 17.43
CA ALA A 99 -9.08 -4.27 18.03
C ALA A 99 -10.34 -4.41 17.15
N TRP A 100 -10.89 -5.62 17.02
CA TRP A 100 -12.19 -5.81 16.34
C TRP A 100 -13.32 -5.03 17.01
N ALA A 101 -13.22 -4.78 18.31
CA ALA A 101 -14.19 -3.98 19.06
C ALA A 101 -14.34 -2.56 18.50
N ASP A 102 -13.25 -1.97 18.00
CA ASP A 102 -13.20 -0.61 17.47
C ASP A 102 -13.61 -0.54 15.99
N VAL A 103 -13.63 -1.66 15.30
CA VAL A 103 -14.03 -1.73 13.88
C VAL A 103 -15.55 -1.69 13.79
N GLU A 104 -16.06 -0.77 13.00
CA GLU A 104 -17.48 -0.67 12.64
C GLU A 104 -17.79 -1.60 11.47
N GLU A 105 -17.02 -1.41 10.39
CA GLU A 105 -17.16 -2.15 9.15
C GLU A 105 -15.83 -2.21 8.42
N PHE A 106 -15.67 -3.22 7.58
CA PHE A 106 -14.61 -3.25 6.57
C PHE A 106 -15.14 -3.80 5.25
N SER A 107 -14.70 -3.18 4.16
CA SER A 107 -15.12 -3.51 2.80
C SER A 107 -13.95 -3.84 1.91
N PHE A 108 -14.21 -4.64 0.89
CA PHE A 108 -13.24 -4.99 -0.15
C PHE A 108 -13.53 -4.17 -1.40
N SER A 109 -12.58 -3.33 -1.81
CA SER A 109 -12.72 -2.45 -2.95
C SER A 109 -11.77 -2.85 -4.07
N ARG A 110 -12.32 -2.97 -5.29
CA ARG A 110 -11.57 -3.14 -6.53
C ARG A 110 -11.53 -1.81 -7.27
N ILE A 111 -10.34 -1.28 -7.50
CA ILE A 111 -10.13 -0.08 -8.30
C ILE A 111 -9.72 -0.54 -9.70
N ARG A 112 -10.60 -0.32 -10.67
CA ARG A 112 -10.31 -0.63 -12.07
C ARG A 112 -9.26 0.33 -12.59
N GLY A 113 -8.11 -0.20 -12.99
CA GLY A 113 -7.06 0.55 -13.68
C GLY A 113 -7.06 0.24 -15.17
N LYS A 114 -6.51 1.15 -16.00
CA LYS A 114 -6.41 0.94 -17.45
C LYS A 114 -5.62 -0.32 -17.82
N TYR A 115 -4.60 -0.66 -17.03
CA TYR A 115 -3.70 -1.80 -17.32
C TYR A 115 -3.78 -2.91 -16.28
N ARG A 116 -4.17 -2.59 -15.05
CA ARG A 116 -4.25 -3.54 -13.95
C ARG A 116 -5.20 -3.03 -12.88
N ASP A 117 -6.03 -3.93 -12.39
CA ASP A 117 -6.87 -3.66 -11.23
C ASP A 117 -6.02 -3.64 -9.95
N SER A 118 -6.34 -2.74 -9.06
CA SER A 118 -5.79 -2.71 -7.72
C SER A 118 -6.88 -3.04 -6.70
N TYR A 119 -6.48 -3.74 -5.64
CA TYR A 119 -7.38 -4.20 -4.59
C TYR A 119 -6.95 -3.61 -3.28
N ARG A 120 -7.93 -3.22 -2.46
CA ARG A 120 -7.71 -2.69 -1.13
C ARG A 120 -8.81 -3.11 -0.17
N ILE A 121 -8.48 -3.19 1.11
CA ILE A 121 -9.46 -3.30 2.19
C ILE A 121 -9.59 -1.91 2.82
N GLU A 122 -10.82 -1.46 2.93
CA GLU A 122 -11.20 -0.21 3.57
C GLU A 122 -11.78 -0.55 4.92
N VAL A 123 -11.23 0.04 6.00
CA VAL A 123 -11.68 -0.20 7.38
C VAL A 123 -12.25 1.10 7.92
N TYR A 124 -13.41 0.99 8.54
CA TYR A 124 -14.12 2.08 9.21
C TYR A 124 -14.15 1.80 10.72
N PHE A 125 -13.82 2.80 11.51
CA PHE A 125 -13.80 2.69 12.96
C PHE A 125 -15.00 3.39 13.58
N LYS A 126 -15.55 2.81 14.67
CA LYS A 126 -16.64 3.39 15.47
C LYS A 126 -16.26 4.74 16.04
N ASN A 127 -15.02 4.87 16.54
CA ASN A 127 -14.48 6.11 17.07
C ASN A 127 -13.39 6.64 16.12
N LYS A 128 -13.63 7.81 15.53
CA LYS A 128 -12.73 8.44 14.55
C LYS A 128 -11.39 8.90 15.14
N ASP A 129 -11.29 8.99 16.47
CA ASP A 129 -10.05 9.35 17.15
C ASP A 129 -8.97 8.24 17.06
N ASN A 130 -9.40 6.98 16.89
CA ASN A 130 -8.50 5.85 16.69
C ASN A 130 -7.86 5.80 15.30
N ALA A 131 -8.36 6.61 14.36
CA ALA A 131 -7.83 6.75 13.00
C ALA A 131 -6.55 7.61 12.89
N ARG A 132 -5.72 7.67 13.93
CA ARG A 132 -4.52 8.55 14.06
C ARG A 132 -3.44 8.39 12.99
N SER A 133 -3.62 7.55 12.01
CA SER A 133 -2.66 7.35 10.89
C SER A 133 -3.14 8.02 9.59
N GLN A 134 -4.03 9.01 9.67
CA GLN A 134 -4.49 9.69 8.47
C GLN A 134 -3.35 10.51 7.85
N SER A 135 -2.95 10.14 6.62
CA SER A 135 -2.07 10.98 5.82
C SER A 135 -2.77 12.34 5.55
N LEU A 136 -2.01 13.42 5.49
CA LEU A 136 -2.48 14.76 5.08
C LEU A 136 -3.37 14.71 3.82
N LEU A 137 -3.09 13.78 2.90
CA LEU A 137 -3.87 13.51 1.70
C LEU A 137 -5.29 12.98 1.99
N ALA A 138 -5.49 12.20 3.04
CA ALA A 138 -6.81 11.71 3.44
C ALA A 138 -7.66 12.85 4.05
N LEU A 139 -7.02 13.74 4.80
CA LEU A 139 -7.66 14.96 5.33
C LEU A 139 -8.08 15.93 4.21
N LEU A 140 -7.25 16.11 3.19
CA LEU A 140 -7.56 16.94 2.02
C LEU A 140 -8.69 16.34 1.19
N LYS A 141 -8.72 15.01 0.97
CA LYS A 141 -9.82 14.33 0.28
C LYS A 141 -11.17 14.47 1.02
N ARG A 142 -11.16 14.39 2.35
CA ARG A 142 -12.37 14.63 3.17
C ARG A 142 -12.99 16.00 2.91
N ARG A 143 -12.14 17.01 2.70
CA ARG A 143 -12.60 18.40 2.48
C ARG A 143 -13.16 18.63 1.07
N CYS A 144 -12.63 17.88 0.07
CA CYS A 144 -13.00 18.07 -1.33
C CYS A 144 -14.17 17.20 -1.83
N CYS A 145 -14.52 16.09 -1.13
CA CYS A 145 -15.56 15.16 -1.57
C CYS A 145 -16.50 14.81 -0.40
N PRO A 146 -17.48 15.65 -0.05
CA PRO A 146 -18.37 15.42 1.09
C PRO A 146 -19.30 14.20 0.93
N PHE A 147 -19.49 13.68 -0.29
CA PHE A 147 -20.41 12.55 -0.57
C PHE A 147 -19.77 11.17 -0.42
N HIS A 148 -18.46 11.06 -0.27
CA HIS A 148 -17.78 9.79 0.01
C HIS A 148 -17.00 9.93 1.31
N GLN A 149 -17.46 9.28 2.38
CA GLN A 149 -16.66 9.19 3.60
C GLN A 149 -15.42 8.35 3.26
N PRO A 150 -14.22 8.94 3.28
CA PRO A 150 -13.00 8.16 3.05
C PRO A 150 -12.85 7.17 4.19
N ALA A 151 -12.47 5.93 3.89
CA ALA A 151 -12.14 4.92 4.88
C ALA A 151 -11.10 5.47 5.88
N ASP A 152 -11.26 5.12 7.14
CA ASP A 152 -10.36 5.56 8.21
C ASP A 152 -8.98 4.90 8.08
N LEU A 153 -8.95 3.66 7.57
CA LEU A 153 -7.73 2.94 7.25
C LEU A 153 -7.87 2.24 5.90
N ILE A 154 -6.85 2.37 5.05
CA ILE A 154 -6.78 1.69 3.76
C ILE A 154 -5.59 0.72 3.77
N ILE A 155 -5.88 -0.57 3.56
CA ILE A 155 -4.88 -1.64 3.47
C ILE A 155 -4.74 -2.05 2.00
N PRO A 156 -3.68 -1.61 1.30
CA PRO A 156 -3.43 -2.01 -0.09
C PRO A 156 -2.95 -3.46 -0.17
N ILE A 157 -3.52 -4.24 -1.09
CA ILE A 157 -3.26 -5.69 -1.20
C ILE A 157 -2.24 -6.02 -2.29
N PHE A 158 -1.94 -5.09 -3.19
CA PHE A 158 -1.16 -5.34 -4.41
C PHE A 158 0.28 -5.88 -4.17
N LEU A 159 0.86 -5.62 -3.00
CA LEU A 159 2.20 -6.08 -2.63
C LEU A 159 2.20 -7.38 -1.80
N LEU A 160 1.03 -7.94 -1.52
CA LEU A 160 0.93 -9.12 -0.65
C LEU A 160 1.21 -10.42 -1.42
N ASP A 161 1.73 -11.38 -0.69
CA ASP A 161 2.00 -12.73 -1.20
C ASP A 161 0.72 -13.58 -1.12
N VAL A 162 -0.25 -13.19 -1.95
CA VAL A 162 -1.53 -13.89 -2.06
C VAL A 162 -1.90 -14.02 -3.54
N ASP A 163 -2.35 -15.21 -3.92
CA ASP A 163 -2.79 -15.48 -5.28
C ASP A 163 -4.12 -14.78 -5.58
N PHE A 164 -5.01 -14.77 -4.58
CA PHE A 164 -6.32 -14.17 -4.65
C PHE A 164 -6.48 -13.08 -3.60
N PRO A 165 -6.62 -11.82 -4.00
CA PRO A 165 -6.79 -10.69 -3.09
C PRO A 165 -7.94 -10.84 -2.10
N GLU A 166 -9.02 -11.51 -2.51
CA GLU A 166 -10.22 -11.80 -1.73
C GLU A 166 -9.90 -12.62 -0.48
N ARG A 167 -8.92 -13.52 -0.53
CA ARG A 167 -8.52 -14.37 0.61
C ARG A 167 -8.04 -13.56 1.83
N VAL A 168 -7.52 -12.37 1.61
CA VAL A 168 -7.11 -11.48 2.71
C VAL A 168 -8.34 -10.96 3.43
N TYR A 169 -9.32 -10.52 2.66
CA TYR A 169 -10.59 -10.02 3.18
C TYR A 169 -11.38 -11.13 3.91
N GLU A 170 -11.46 -12.33 3.31
CA GLU A 170 -12.09 -13.48 3.93
C GLU A 170 -11.42 -13.89 5.24
N ALA A 171 -10.08 -13.81 5.31
CA ALA A 171 -9.34 -14.06 6.53
C ALA A 171 -9.72 -13.04 7.61
N MET A 172 -9.77 -11.76 7.28
CA MET A 172 -10.18 -10.73 8.24
C MET A 172 -11.62 -10.96 8.74
N LYS A 173 -12.55 -11.26 7.83
CA LYS A 173 -13.94 -11.61 8.17
C LYS A 173 -14.03 -12.83 9.09
N TYR A 174 -13.23 -13.86 8.81
CA TYR A 174 -13.20 -15.05 9.65
C TYR A 174 -12.82 -14.70 11.09
N TYR A 175 -11.73 -13.95 11.31
CA TYR A 175 -11.26 -13.60 12.65
C TYR A 175 -12.21 -12.63 13.38
N GLU A 176 -12.81 -11.67 12.68
CA GLU A 176 -13.83 -10.80 13.25
C GLU A 176 -15.05 -11.61 13.69
N ARG A 177 -15.52 -12.57 12.89
CA ARG A 177 -16.63 -13.44 13.23
C ARG A 177 -16.33 -14.31 14.46
N GLU A 178 -15.13 -14.87 14.55
CA GLU A 178 -14.68 -15.65 15.69
C GLU A 178 -14.65 -14.80 16.97
N TRP A 179 -14.18 -13.56 16.87
CA TRP A 179 -14.23 -12.61 17.97
C TRP A 179 -15.67 -12.36 18.45
N ARG A 180 -16.61 -12.09 17.54
CA ARG A 180 -18.03 -11.88 17.89
C ARG A 180 -18.64 -13.10 18.58
N ILE A 181 -18.31 -14.29 18.14
CA ILE A 181 -18.78 -15.54 18.77
C ILE A 181 -18.23 -15.64 20.20
N GLU A 182 -16.97 -15.33 20.42
CA GLU A 182 -16.36 -15.39 21.74
C GLU A 182 -16.97 -14.34 22.70
N GLN A 183 -17.19 -13.12 22.24
CA GLN A 183 -17.90 -12.09 23.03
C GLN A 183 -19.30 -12.55 23.44
N ASN A 184 -20.05 -13.15 22.52
CA ASN A 184 -21.40 -13.66 22.82
C ASN A 184 -21.37 -14.83 23.82
N ARG A 185 -20.32 -15.64 23.83
CA ARG A 185 -20.14 -16.71 24.83
C ARG A 185 -19.83 -16.14 26.23
N GLN A 186 -19.01 -15.09 26.29
CA GLN A 186 -18.64 -14.44 27.54
C GLN A 186 -19.84 -13.69 28.16
N ALA A 187 -20.65 -13.05 27.31
CA ALA A 187 -21.87 -12.35 27.78
C ALA A 187 -22.98 -13.26 28.33
N ARG A 188 -22.91 -14.57 28.06
CA ARG A 188 -23.89 -15.58 28.53
C ARG A 188 -23.45 -16.30 29.82
N LYS A 189 -22.25 -16.05 30.27
CA LYS A 189 -21.74 -16.55 31.56
C LYS A 189 -21.97 -15.57 32.70
#